data_1e4edf3c5f5aba26c89b25be13fd2f24
#
_entry.id   1e4edf3c5f5aba26c89b25be13fd2f24
#
_cell.length_a   1.000
_cell.length_b   1.000
_cell.length_c   1.000
_cell.angle_alpha   90.00
_cell.angle_beta   90.00
_cell.angle_gamma   90.00
#
_symmetry.space_group_name_H-M   'P 1'
#
loop_
_entity.id
_entity.type
_entity.pdbx_description
1 polymer ?
#
loop_
_entity_poly.entity_id
_entity_poly.type
_entity_poly.pdbx_seq_one_letter_code
_entity_poly.pdbx_strand_id
1 'polypeptide(L)'
;MLIISMLLLCIGVGAQTAKNVGKAGAVVKTVKAEERPEVLIETTMGNIRVALYNETPLHRDNFLKLIREYHYYDSLLFHRVIPDFMIQAGDPYSKNAPKGAVLGDHSLDYTIPAEIRLPQIYHKRGALAAAREPDMVNPKRESSSSQFYIVYGRKQDERGLQRGRDNLRQLFGDSIQMTDEMREVYTTVGGTPHLDGGYTVFGEVLEGMDVVDRIQRVERDANDRPLEDVR
;
A
#
# COMPACT_ATOMS: atom_id res chain seq x y z
N MET A 1 -7.24 56.60 9.47
CA MET A 1 -5.80 56.26 9.37
C MET A 1 -5.41 55.68 10.72
N LEU A 2 -5.46 54.38 10.86
CA LEU A 2 -5.18 53.68 12.12
C LEU A 2 -4.02 52.74 11.85
N ILE A 3 -2.88 52.99 12.48
CA ILE A 3 -1.65 52.21 12.37
C ILE A 3 -1.72 51.16 13.48
N ILE A 4 -1.77 49.87 13.12
CA ILE A 4 -1.64 48.74 14.05
C ILE A 4 -0.20 48.28 14.02
N SER A 5 0.49 48.49 15.12
CA SER A 5 1.86 48.04 15.37
C SER A 5 1.83 46.55 15.74
N MET A 6 2.57 45.74 15.02
CA MET A 6 2.72 44.32 15.30
C MET A 6 3.94 44.08 16.20
N LEU A 7 3.69 43.70 17.45
CA LEU A 7 4.72 43.42 18.45
C LEU A 7 5.24 41.97 18.24
N LEU A 8 6.51 41.84 17.85
CA LEU A 8 7.19 40.57 17.72
C LEU A 8 7.75 40.18 19.09
N LEU A 9 7.21 39.12 19.70
CA LEU A 9 7.71 38.59 20.97
C LEU A 9 8.76 37.50 20.69
N CYS A 10 10.05 37.85 20.83
CA CYS A 10 11.14 36.88 20.82
C CYS A 10 11.24 36.23 22.20
N ILE A 11 10.91 34.96 22.30
CA ILE A 11 11.20 34.15 23.49
C ILE A 11 12.57 33.53 23.31
N GLY A 12 13.56 34.06 24.02
CA GLY A 12 14.90 33.50 24.10
C GLY A 12 14.91 32.21 24.96
N VAL A 13 15.34 31.09 24.38
CA VAL A 13 15.64 29.86 25.14
C VAL A 13 17.11 29.90 25.50
N GLY A 14 17.37 30.09 26.78
CA GLY A 14 18.71 30.07 27.36
C GLY A 14 19.36 28.71 27.25
N ALA A 15 20.56 28.67 26.68
CA ALA A 15 21.44 27.51 26.68
C ALA A 15 22.09 27.34 28.06
N GLN A 16 21.74 26.28 28.80
CA GLN A 16 22.50 25.83 29.95
C GLN A 16 23.59 24.86 29.49
N THR A 17 24.83 25.30 29.61
CA THR A 17 26.01 24.44 29.45
C THR A 17 26.21 23.58 30.68
N ALA A 18 25.89 22.30 30.59
CA ALA A 18 26.30 21.30 31.56
C ALA A 18 27.63 20.68 31.13
N LYS A 19 28.70 20.97 31.88
CA LYS A 19 29.95 20.20 31.84
C LYS A 19 29.69 18.86 32.49
N ASN A 20 29.87 17.76 31.76
CA ASN A 20 29.94 16.44 32.38
C ASN A 20 31.14 15.66 31.84
N VAL A 21 31.96 15.24 32.81
CA VAL A 21 33.16 14.41 32.67
C VAL A 21 32.72 12.95 32.53
N GLY A 22 33.20 12.29 31.48
CA GLY A 22 33.52 10.89 31.33
C GLY A 22 32.57 9.79 31.78
N LYS A 23 31.88 9.21 30.78
CA LYS A 23 31.68 7.75 30.63
C LYS A 23 31.24 7.56 29.17
N ALA A 24 31.83 6.58 28.47
CA ALA A 24 31.50 6.23 27.12
C ALA A 24 30.04 5.76 27.03
N GLY A 25 29.12 6.70 26.84
CA GLY A 25 27.72 6.44 26.59
C GLY A 25 27.49 6.46 25.07
N ALA A 26 26.91 5.41 24.54
CA ALA A 26 26.47 5.38 23.15
C ALA A 26 25.58 6.60 22.87
N VAL A 27 25.99 7.48 21.96
CA VAL A 27 25.17 8.60 21.50
C VAL A 27 24.09 8.01 20.61
N VAL A 28 22.92 7.75 21.16
CA VAL A 28 21.73 7.44 20.37
C VAL A 28 21.32 8.73 19.65
N LYS A 29 21.74 8.86 18.41
CA LYS A 29 21.17 9.88 17.53
C LYS A 29 19.73 9.45 17.21
N THR A 30 18.74 10.19 17.70
CA THR A 30 17.39 10.11 17.18
C THR A 30 17.43 10.55 15.73
N VAL A 31 17.43 9.59 14.80
CA VAL A 31 17.19 9.86 13.39
C VAL A 31 15.72 10.20 13.29
N LYS A 32 15.40 11.45 12.89
CA LYS A 32 14.02 11.83 12.57
C LYS A 32 13.57 10.86 11.47
N ALA A 33 12.47 10.14 11.73
CA ALA A 33 11.91 9.25 10.71
C ALA A 33 11.67 10.08 9.44
N GLU A 34 12.19 9.60 8.32
CA GLU A 34 11.97 10.25 7.03
C GLU A 34 10.48 10.26 6.73
N GLU A 35 9.94 11.43 6.38
CA GLU A 35 8.52 11.59 6.10
C GLU A 35 8.14 10.71 4.90
N ARG A 36 7.10 9.91 5.04
CA ARG A 36 6.62 9.03 3.97
C ARG A 36 5.95 9.84 2.88
N PRO A 37 6.28 9.63 1.58
CA PRO A 37 5.55 10.27 0.50
C PRO A 37 4.06 9.89 0.53
N GLU A 38 3.21 10.88 0.30
CA GLU A 38 1.76 10.67 0.19
C GLU A 38 1.29 10.89 -1.24
N VAL A 39 0.27 10.14 -1.64
CA VAL A 39 -0.38 10.22 -2.95
C VAL A 39 -1.88 10.31 -2.76
N LEU A 40 -2.52 11.20 -3.49
CA LEU A 40 -3.98 11.30 -3.59
C LEU A 40 -4.42 10.58 -4.87
N ILE A 41 -5.23 9.54 -4.72
CA ILE A 41 -5.89 8.85 -5.82
C ILE A 41 -7.30 9.44 -5.93
N GLU A 42 -7.53 10.26 -6.94
CA GLU A 42 -8.83 10.84 -7.23
C GLU A 42 -9.63 9.86 -8.10
N THR A 43 -10.82 9.49 -7.65
CA THR A 43 -11.68 8.56 -8.37
C THR A 43 -13.06 9.15 -8.63
N THR A 44 -13.80 8.57 -9.57
CA THR A 44 -15.20 8.92 -9.83
C THR A 44 -16.13 8.65 -8.63
N MET A 45 -15.65 7.93 -7.62
CA MET A 45 -16.41 7.59 -6.41
C MET A 45 -15.89 8.31 -5.15
N GLY A 46 -14.86 9.16 -5.27
CA GLY A 46 -14.24 9.91 -4.19
C GLY A 46 -12.73 9.73 -4.14
N ASN A 47 -12.10 10.33 -3.15
CA ASN A 47 -10.65 10.38 -3.03
C ASN A 47 -10.13 9.33 -2.03
N ILE A 48 -8.97 8.74 -2.35
CA ILE A 48 -8.25 7.82 -1.48
C ILE A 48 -6.85 8.39 -1.27
N ARG A 49 -6.47 8.71 -0.03
CA ARG A 49 -5.13 9.17 0.32
C ARG A 49 -4.31 8.01 0.85
N VAL A 50 -3.14 7.78 0.25
CA VAL A 50 -2.22 6.71 0.62
C VAL A 50 -0.86 7.25 1.03
N ALA A 51 -0.18 6.60 1.98
CA ALA A 51 1.23 6.81 2.27
C ALA A 51 2.05 5.66 1.74
N LEU A 52 3.20 5.96 1.14
CA LEU A 52 4.13 4.95 0.62
C LEU A 52 5.19 4.62 1.65
N TYR A 53 5.59 3.35 1.74
CA TYR A 53 6.60 2.89 2.70
C TYR A 53 8.02 3.17 2.22
N ASN A 54 8.86 3.72 3.11
CA ASN A 54 10.28 3.93 2.84
C ASN A 54 11.08 2.62 2.84
N GLU A 55 10.54 1.57 3.47
CA GLU A 55 11.10 0.23 3.54
C GLU A 55 11.00 -0.56 2.23
N THR A 56 10.22 -0.06 1.27
CA THR A 56 10.04 -0.65 -0.07
C THR A 56 10.38 0.38 -1.16
N PRO A 57 11.64 0.87 -1.20
CA PRO A 57 12.03 2.00 -2.04
C PRO A 57 11.88 1.75 -3.54
N LEU A 58 12.09 0.52 -4.03
CA LEU A 58 11.95 0.23 -5.46
C LEU A 58 10.51 0.43 -5.94
N HIS A 59 9.53 -0.09 -5.17
CA HIS A 59 8.11 0.07 -5.48
C HIS A 59 7.66 1.51 -5.28
N ARG A 60 8.04 2.14 -4.16
CA ARG A 60 7.74 3.54 -3.86
C ARG A 60 8.21 4.46 -4.97
N ASP A 61 9.49 4.37 -5.33
CA ASP A 61 10.11 5.29 -6.29
C ASP A 61 9.57 5.07 -7.70
N ASN A 62 9.33 3.81 -8.09
CA ASN A 62 8.68 3.48 -9.35
C ASN A 62 7.26 4.04 -9.43
N PHE A 63 6.43 3.87 -8.39
CA PHE A 63 5.07 4.38 -8.35
C PHE A 63 5.06 5.91 -8.47
N LEU A 64 5.93 6.60 -7.71
CA LEU A 64 6.08 8.05 -7.80
C LEU A 64 6.56 8.51 -9.18
N LYS A 65 7.49 7.79 -9.80
CA LYS A 65 7.97 8.08 -11.15
C LYS A 65 6.85 7.98 -12.18
N LEU A 66 6.07 6.91 -12.14
CA LEU A 66 4.93 6.73 -13.03
C LEU A 66 3.89 7.86 -12.89
N ILE A 67 3.67 8.35 -11.68
CA ILE A 67 2.77 9.47 -11.43
C ILE A 67 3.37 10.79 -11.96
N ARG A 68 4.59 11.12 -11.54
CA ARG A 68 5.16 12.47 -11.72
C ARG A 68 5.68 12.73 -13.13
N GLU A 69 6.31 11.73 -13.73
CA GLU A 69 6.98 11.89 -15.02
C GLU A 69 6.11 11.47 -16.19
N TYR A 70 5.23 10.48 -16.00
CA TYR A 70 4.48 9.87 -17.10
C TYR A 70 2.99 10.12 -17.04
N HIS A 71 2.46 10.65 -15.92
CA HIS A 71 1.01 10.77 -15.72
C HIS A 71 0.28 9.47 -16.06
N TYR A 72 0.93 8.35 -15.73
CA TYR A 72 0.59 7.02 -16.20
C TYR A 72 -0.82 6.60 -15.77
N TYR A 73 -1.16 6.88 -14.50
CA TYR A 73 -2.42 6.44 -13.91
C TYR A 73 -3.62 7.28 -14.30
N ASP A 74 -3.41 8.40 -15.00
CA ASP A 74 -4.50 9.29 -15.41
C ASP A 74 -5.49 8.55 -16.29
N SER A 75 -6.76 8.54 -15.88
CA SER A 75 -7.89 7.90 -16.57
C SER A 75 -7.84 6.37 -16.67
N LEU A 76 -6.94 5.68 -15.94
CA LEU A 76 -7.00 4.22 -15.82
C LEU A 76 -8.23 3.80 -14.99
N LEU A 77 -8.64 2.55 -15.18
CA LEU A 77 -9.76 1.95 -14.45
C LEU A 77 -9.30 1.14 -13.25
N PHE A 78 -10.14 1.08 -12.21
CA PHE A 78 -10.17 -0.08 -11.36
C PHE A 78 -10.80 -1.22 -12.15
N HIS A 79 -9.96 -1.96 -12.86
CA HIS A 79 -10.38 -2.94 -13.86
C HIS A 79 -10.76 -4.29 -13.26
N ARG A 80 -10.42 -4.56 -12.01
CA ARG A 80 -10.77 -5.79 -11.31
C ARG A 80 -11.14 -5.48 -9.85
N VAL A 81 -12.32 -5.93 -9.45
CA VAL A 81 -12.88 -5.64 -8.13
C VAL A 81 -13.49 -6.91 -7.57
N ILE A 82 -13.00 -7.36 -6.40
CA ILE A 82 -13.53 -8.53 -5.72
C ILE A 82 -14.02 -8.13 -4.33
N PRO A 83 -15.32 -8.27 -4.03
CA PRO A 83 -15.87 -7.96 -2.72
C PRO A 83 -15.17 -8.72 -1.60
N ASP A 84 -15.03 -8.05 -0.47
CA ASP A 84 -14.35 -8.56 0.73
C ASP A 84 -12.87 -8.94 0.53
N PHE A 85 -12.30 -8.58 -0.63
CA PHE A 85 -10.92 -8.90 -0.96
C PHE A 85 -10.12 -7.66 -1.33
N MET A 86 -10.25 -7.11 -2.55
CA MET A 86 -9.43 -6.00 -3.03
C MET A 86 -10.06 -5.26 -4.22
N ILE A 87 -9.53 -4.08 -4.51
CA ILE A 87 -9.73 -3.34 -5.75
C ILE A 87 -8.38 -3.17 -6.46
N GLN A 88 -8.32 -3.44 -7.77
CA GLN A 88 -7.08 -3.48 -8.56
C GLN A 88 -7.14 -2.52 -9.75
N ALA A 89 -6.04 -1.81 -9.99
CA ALA A 89 -5.85 -0.87 -11.10
C ALA A 89 -4.45 -0.99 -11.71
N GLY A 90 -4.16 -0.20 -12.75
CA GLY A 90 -2.80 -0.09 -13.31
C GLY A 90 -2.58 -0.81 -14.64
N ASP A 91 -3.59 -1.44 -15.23
CA ASP A 91 -3.49 -1.98 -16.60
C ASP A 91 -3.51 -0.83 -17.62
N PRO A 92 -2.45 -0.67 -18.46
CA PRO A 92 -2.38 0.41 -19.45
C PRO A 92 -3.51 0.39 -20.48
N TYR A 93 -4.02 -0.80 -20.80
CA TYR A 93 -5.12 -0.94 -21.78
C TYR A 93 -6.48 -0.56 -21.20
N SER A 94 -6.57 -0.31 -19.90
CA SER A 94 -7.82 0.13 -19.28
C SER A 94 -8.22 1.56 -19.61
N LYS A 95 -7.26 2.41 -20.02
CA LYS A 95 -7.48 3.86 -20.22
C LYS A 95 -8.65 4.19 -21.16
N ASN A 96 -8.77 3.48 -22.26
CA ASN A 96 -9.82 3.67 -23.28
C ASN A 96 -10.52 2.34 -23.61
N ALA A 97 -10.58 1.43 -22.65
CA ALA A 97 -11.16 0.11 -22.87
C ALA A 97 -12.66 0.20 -23.15
N PRO A 98 -13.17 -0.46 -24.20
CA PRO A 98 -14.60 -0.58 -24.40
C PRO A 98 -15.23 -1.39 -23.23
N LYS A 99 -16.53 -1.18 -22.99
CA LYS A 99 -17.27 -1.97 -21.99
C LYS A 99 -17.15 -3.47 -22.30
N GLY A 100 -16.90 -4.28 -21.27
CA GLY A 100 -16.76 -5.72 -21.37
C GLY A 100 -15.40 -6.22 -21.91
N ALA A 101 -14.43 -5.33 -22.20
CA ALA A 101 -13.09 -5.78 -22.58
C ALA A 101 -12.43 -6.51 -21.38
N VAL A 102 -11.75 -7.61 -21.66
CA VAL A 102 -10.91 -8.31 -20.69
C VAL A 102 -9.68 -7.47 -20.41
N LEU A 103 -9.40 -7.24 -19.14
CA LEU A 103 -8.30 -6.42 -18.65
C LEU A 103 -7.54 -7.15 -17.53
N GLY A 104 -6.36 -6.67 -17.20
CA GLY A 104 -5.55 -7.18 -16.10
C GLY A 104 -4.32 -7.97 -16.55
N ASP A 105 -4.23 -8.32 -17.83
CA ASP A 105 -3.12 -9.13 -18.37
C ASP A 105 -1.93 -8.29 -18.87
N HIS A 106 -2.01 -6.95 -18.75
CA HIS A 106 -1.01 -6.06 -19.32
C HIS A 106 -0.32 -5.22 -18.24
N SER A 107 0.98 -5.05 -18.43
CA SER A 107 1.87 -4.22 -17.59
C SER A 107 2.88 -3.53 -18.53
N LEU A 108 3.73 -2.66 -17.98
CA LEU A 108 4.88 -2.15 -18.73
C LEU A 108 5.94 -3.28 -18.90
N ASP A 109 6.89 -3.08 -19.81
CA ASP A 109 7.86 -4.10 -20.25
C ASP A 109 8.97 -4.42 -19.23
N TYR A 110 8.74 -4.17 -17.94
CA TYR A 110 9.67 -4.49 -16.87
C TYR A 110 8.93 -4.92 -15.60
N THR A 111 9.66 -5.61 -14.72
CA THR A 111 9.19 -6.02 -13.40
C THR A 111 9.99 -5.34 -12.30
N ILE A 112 9.48 -5.36 -11.08
CA ILE A 112 10.17 -4.83 -9.89
C ILE A 112 10.52 -6.00 -8.98
N PRO A 113 11.79 -6.15 -8.57
CA PRO A 113 12.18 -7.16 -7.58
C PRO A 113 11.34 -7.08 -6.31
N ALA A 114 10.94 -8.23 -5.76
CA ALA A 114 10.12 -8.28 -4.56
C ALA A 114 10.79 -7.61 -3.36
N GLU A 115 10.03 -6.79 -2.64
CA GLU A 115 10.45 -6.11 -1.39
C GLU A 115 9.54 -6.53 -0.23
N ILE A 116 9.57 -7.81 0.11
CA ILE A 116 8.76 -8.36 1.20
C ILE A 116 9.41 -8.03 2.53
N ARG A 117 8.68 -7.40 3.45
CA ARG A 117 9.16 -6.85 4.74
C ARG A 117 8.38 -7.42 5.93
N LEU A 118 8.16 -8.72 5.93
CA LEU A 118 7.51 -9.41 7.06
C LEU A 118 8.45 -9.51 8.27
N PRO A 119 7.90 -9.46 9.47
CA PRO A 119 6.48 -9.32 9.83
C PRO A 119 5.99 -7.87 9.93
N GLN A 120 6.82 -6.86 9.64
CA GLN A 120 6.51 -5.44 9.85
C GLN A 120 5.45 -4.90 8.87
N ILE A 121 5.51 -5.35 7.62
CA ILE A 121 4.61 -4.91 6.54
C ILE A 121 3.88 -6.15 5.99
N TYR A 122 2.56 -6.12 6.03
CA TYR A 122 1.69 -7.25 5.69
C TYR A 122 0.34 -6.78 5.13
N HIS A 123 -0.48 -7.69 4.61
CA HIS A 123 -1.73 -7.38 3.90
C HIS A 123 -2.90 -7.09 4.84
N LYS A 124 -2.74 -6.15 5.78
CA LYS A 124 -3.86 -5.63 6.57
C LYS A 124 -4.86 -4.88 5.68
N ARG A 125 -6.08 -4.67 6.16
CA ARG A 125 -7.06 -3.80 5.49
C ARG A 125 -6.45 -2.42 5.24
N GLY A 126 -6.59 -1.91 4.02
CA GLY A 126 -5.99 -0.66 3.56
C GLY A 126 -4.55 -0.79 3.05
N ALA A 127 -3.94 -1.96 3.04
CA ALA A 127 -2.63 -2.15 2.43
C ALA A 127 -2.68 -1.86 0.92
N LEU A 128 -1.68 -1.10 0.43
CA LEU A 128 -1.42 -0.88 -0.99
C LEU A 128 -0.31 -1.82 -1.43
N ALA A 129 -0.60 -2.72 -2.35
CA ALA A 129 0.30 -3.79 -2.77
C ALA A 129 0.41 -3.90 -4.29
N ALA A 130 1.53 -4.43 -4.76
CA ALA A 130 1.78 -4.64 -6.18
C ALA A 130 1.22 -5.99 -6.65
N ALA A 131 0.54 -6.00 -7.79
CA ALA A 131 0.14 -7.23 -8.47
C ALA A 131 1.36 -7.93 -9.08
N ARG A 132 1.24 -9.20 -9.40
CA ARG A 132 2.28 -9.99 -10.07
C ARG A 132 1.72 -11.24 -10.73
N GLU A 133 2.50 -11.80 -11.62
CA GLU A 133 2.24 -13.11 -12.23
C GLU A 133 2.37 -14.25 -11.20
N PRO A 134 1.66 -15.38 -11.42
CA PRO A 134 1.72 -16.55 -10.54
C PRO A 134 3.13 -17.17 -10.44
N ASP A 135 3.43 -17.85 -9.31
CA ASP A 135 4.73 -18.46 -9.02
C ASP A 135 5.24 -19.42 -10.11
N MET A 136 4.34 -20.08 -10.87
CA MET A 136 4.70 -21.00 -11.95
C MET A 136 5.48 -20.31 -13.08
N VAL A 137 5.16 -19.06 -13.39
CA VAL A 137 5.81 -18.26 -14.45
C VAL A 137 6.72 -17.20 -13.87
N ASN A 138 6.58 -16.89 -12.59
CA ASN A 138 7.32 -15.85 -11.88
C ASN A 138 7.82 -16.35 -10.50
N PRO A 139 8.75 -17.32 -10.47
CA PRO A 139 9.25 -17.89 -9.21
C PRO A 139 10.02 -16.90 -8.34
N LYS A 140 10.51 -15.80 -8.90
CA LYS A 140 11.16 -14.72 -8.16
C LYS A 140 10.18 -13.76 -7.48
N ARG A 141 8.87 -13.90 -7.77
CA ARG A 141 7.80 -13.04 -7.26
C ARG A 141 8.02 -11.56 -7.56
N GLU A 142 8.64 -11.26 -8.69
CA GLU A 142 8.79 -9.90 -9.16
C GLU A 142 7.41 -9.28 -9.40
N SER A 143 7.27 -8.04 -9.00
CA SER A 143 5.99 -7.33 -9.13
C SER A 143 5.79 -6.76 -10.53
N SER A 144 4.53 -6.63 -10.94
CA SER A 144 4.16 -5.76 -12.05
C SER A 144 4.69 -4.35 -11.81
N SER A 145 5.21 -3.73 -12.85
CA SER A 145 5.71 -2.35 -12.80
C SER A 145 4.60 -1.32 -12.61
N SER A 146 3.36 -1.65 -12.95
CA SER A 146 2.26 -0.67 -12.96
C SER A 146 0.99 -1.12 -12.27
N GLN A 147 0.70 -2.43 -12.19
CA GLN A 147 -0.53 -2.89 -11.55
C GLN A 147 -0.39 -2.97 -10.04
N PHE A 148 -1.36 -2.38 -9.34
CA PHE A 148 -1.46 -2.40 -7.89
C PHE A 148 -2.87 -2.73 -7.43
N TYR A 149 -3.01 -3.11 -6.17
CA TYR A 149 -4.31 -3.30 -5.53
C TYR A 149 -4.33 -2.70 -4.13
N ILE A 150 -5.54 -2.31 -3.70
CA ILE A 150 -5.82 -1.88 -2.34
C ILE A 150 -6.63 -2.97 -1.66
N VAL A 151 -6.13 -3.46 -0.55
CA VAL A 151 -6.79 -4.51 0.25
C VAL A 151 -8.02 -3.93 0.95
N TYR A 152 -9.20 -4.44 0.62
CA TYR A 152 -10.37 -4.25 1.47
C TYR A 152 -10.32 -5.25 2.63
N GLY A 153 -10.24 -6.53 2.34
CA GLY A 153 -10.06 -7.62 3.30
C GLY A 153 -11.10 -7.63 4.43
N ARG A 154 -11.85 -8.72 4.58
CA ARG A 154 -12.74 -8.88 5.73
C ARG A 154 -11.97 -9.21 7.01
N LYS A 155 -12.61 -9.06 8.17
CA LYS A 155 -12.12 -9.63 9.43
C LYS A 155 -11.99 -11.14 9.30
N GLN A 156 -10.88 -11.68 9.78
CA GLN A 156 -10.56 -13.10 9.62
C GLN A 156 -11.05 -13.89 10.84
N ASP A 157 -11.63 -15.05 10.55
CA ASP A 157 -11.88 -16.12 11.52
C ASP A 157 -10.63 -17.02 11.64
N GLU A 158 -10.69 -18.02 12.53
CA GLU A 158 -9.57 -18.95 12.72
C GLU A 158 -9.19 -19.71 11.43
N ARG A 159 -10.18 -20.00 10.55
CA ARG A 159 -9.91 -20.63 9.25
C ARG A 159 -9.13 -19.71 8.31
N GLY A 160 -9.45 -18.42 8.31
CA GLY A 160 -8.72 -17.41 7.53
C GLY A 160 -7.29 -17.22 8.03
N LEU A 161 -7.10 -17.16 9.35
CA LEU A 161 -5.79 -17.11 9.98
C LEU A 161 -4.95 -18.37 9.68
N GLN A 162 -5.59 -19.55 9.74
CA GLN A 162 -4.91 -20.80 9.44
C GLN A 162 -4.36 -20.83 8.00
N ARG A 163 -5.16 -20.40 7.01
CA ARG A 163 -4.67 -20.28 5.62
C ARG A 163 -3.46 -19.34 5.52
N GLY A 164 -3.45 -18.23 6.26
CA GLY A 164 -2.28 -17.32 6.33
C GLY A 164 -1.05 -18.00 6.92
N ARG A 165 -1.20 -18.73 8.04
CA ARG A 165 -0.11 -19.49 8.67
C ARG A 165 0.43 -20.59 7.75
N ASP A 166 -0.44 -21.30 7.07
CA ASP A 166 -0.04 -22.38 6.14
C ASP A 166 0.73 -21.82 4.95
N ASN A 167 0.30 -20.66 4.43
CA ASN A 167 1.01 -19.93 3.38
C ASN A 167 2.41 -19.50 3.85
N LEU A 168 2.53 -18.87 5.00
CA LEU A 168 3.83 -18.46 5.55
C LEU A 168 4.76 -19.67 5.77
N ARG A 169 4.23 -20.77 6.31
CA ARG A 169 4.99 -22.01 6.49
C ARG A 169 5.46 -22.59 5.16
N GLN A 170 4.62 -22.58 4.15
CA GLN A 170 4.98 -23.04 2.81
C GLN A 170 6.11 -22.20 2.20
N LEU A 171 6.08 -20.88 2.40
CA LEU A 171 7.02 -19.94 1.81
C LEU A 171 8.36 -19.86 2.56
N PHE A 172 8.32 -19.96 3.88
CA PHE A 172 9.46 -19.61 4.75
C PHE A 172 9.79 -20.68 5.80
N GLY A 173 9.07 -21.80 5.82
CA GLY A 173 9.21 -22.79 6.89
C GLY A 173 8.83 -22.14 8.23
N ASP A 174 9.70 -22.31 9.22
CA ASP A 174 9.51 -21.74 10.58
C ASP A 174 10.25 -20.40 10.78
N SER A 175 10.92 -19.87 9.74
CA SER A 175 11.72 -18.65 9.86
C SER A 175 10.90 -17.37 9.96
N ILE A 176 9.69 -17.36 9.40
CA ILE A 176 8.72 -16.24 9.49
C ILE A 176 7.36 -16.80 9.85
N GLN A 177 6.79 -16.32 10.95
CA GLN A 177 5.49 -16.75 11.44
C GLN A 177 4.56 -15.54 11.60
N MET A 178 3.26 -15.80 11.61
CA MET A 178 2.25 -14.81 11.95
C MET A 178 2.42 -14.42 13.42
N THR A 179 2.67 -13.12 13.67
CA THR A 179 2.79 -12.60 15.04
C THR A 179 1.42 -12.43 15.70
N ASP A 180 1.40 -12.29 17.03
CA ASP A 180 0.16 -11.99 17.76
C ASP A 180 -0.43 -10.64 17.32
N GLU A 181 0.40 -9.65 17.02
CA GLU A 181 -0.03 -8.35 16.48
C GLU A 181 -0.73 -8.52 15.12
N MET A 182 -0.14 -9.26 14.18
CA MET A 182 -0.76 -9.56 12.88
C MET A 182 -2.10 -10.27 13.06
N ARG A 183 -2.15 -11.25 13.98
CA ARG A 183 -3.38 -11.98 14.30
C ARG A 183 -4.46 -11.04 14.83
N GLU A 184 -4.13 -10.18 15.77
CA GLU A 184 -5.05 -9.19 16.34
C GLU A 184 -5.60 -8.27 15.26
N VAL A 185 -4.73 -7.69 14.42
CA VAL A 185 -5.14 -6.82 13.31
C VAL A 185 -6.05 -7.55 12.33
N TYR A 186 -5.72 -8.77 11.92
CA TYR A 186 -6.55 -9.54 11.00
C TYR A 186 -7.94 -9.88 11.57
N THR A 187 -8.05 -10.09 12.87
CA THR A 187 -9.34 -10.42 13.51
C THR A 187 -10.19 -9.19 13.82
N THR A 188 -9.56 -8.03 14.08
CA THR A 188 -10.27 -6.81 14.52
C THR A 188 -10.48 -5.81 13.38
N VAL A 189 -9.46 -5.60 12.54
CA VAL A 189 -9.48 -4.67 11.41
C VAL A 189 -9.80 -5.38 10.10
N GLY A 190 -9.14 -6.51 9.83
CA GLY A 190 -9.27 -7.30 8.62
C GLY A 190 -8.02 -7.28 7.75
N GLY A 191 -8.10 -7.96 6.61
CA GLY A 191 -7.01 -8.09 5.65
C GLY A 191 -7.01 -9.44 4.95
N THR A 192 -5.89 -9.74 4.27
CA THR A 192 -5.76 -10.93 3.41
C THR A 192 -4.48 -11.72 3.74
N PRO A 193 -4.43 -12.40 4.90
CA PRO A 193 -3.21 -13.05 5.40
C PRO A 193 -2.65 -14.13 4.45
N HIS A 194 -3.47 -14.68 3.57
CA HIS A 194 -3.03 -15.67 2.58
C HIS A 194 -2.15 -15.08 1.46
N LEU A 195 -2.02 -13.74 1.37
CA LEU A 195 -1.12 -13.07 0.42
C LEU A 195 0.25 -12.71 1.04
N ASP A 196 0.38 -12.81 2.36
CA ASP A 196 1.62 -12.45 3.06
C ASP A 196 2.80 -13.28 2.58
N GLY A 197 3.92 -12.59 2.33
CA GLY A 197 5.12 -13.22 1.79
C GLY A 197 5.09 -13.54 0.30
N GLY A 198 3.93 -13.45 -0.34
CA GLY A 198 3.77 -13.69 -1.77
C GLY A 198 3.80 -12.42 -2.63
N TYR A 199 3.44 -11.28 -2.06
CA TYR A 199 3.31 -10.00 -2.75
C TYR A 199 3.95 -8.87 -1.95
N THR A 200 4.46 -7.85 -2.63
CA THR A 200 5.03 -6.67 -1.99
C THR A 200 3.94 -5.69 -1.62
N VAL A 201 3.82 -5.39 -0.33
CA VAL A 201 3.04 -4.26 0.18
C VAL A 201 3.97 -3.05 0.26
N PHE A 202 3.61 -1.95 -0.40
CA PHE A 202 4.49 -0.78 -0.51
C PHE A 202 3.86 0.53 -0.01
N GLY A 203 2.67 0.45 0.58
CA GLY A 203 1.97 1.59 1.18
C GLY A 203 0.72 1.19 1.94
N GLU A 204 0.03 2.19 2.44
CA GLU A 204 -1.24 2.03 3.15
C GLU A 204 -2.19 3.21 2.91
N VAL A 205 -3.48 2.94 2.97
CA VAL A 205 -4.53 3.96 2.93
C VAL A 205 -4.56 4.71 4.26
N LEU A 206 -4.44 6.03 4.20
CA LEU A 206 -4.59 6.93 5.34
C LEU A 206 -6.04 7.42 5.47
N GLU A 207 -6.68 7.74 4.33
CA GLU A 207 -8.06 8.23 4.26
C GLU A 207 -8.75 7.65 3.02
N GLY A 208 -10.07 7.49 3.07
CA GLY A 208 -10.86 7.02 1.91
C GLY A 208 -11.14 5.52 1.91
N MET A 209 -11.02 4.79 3.03
CA MET A 209 -11.45 3.39 3.12
C MET A 209 -12.95 3.21 2.89
N ASP A 210 -13.77 4.24 3.12
CA ASP A 210 -15.19 4.27 2.74
C ASP A 210 -15.37 4.34 1.21
N VAL A 211 -14.45 5.02 0.49
CA VAL A 211 -14.41 5.02 -0.98
C VAL A 211 -14.04 3.64 -1.50
N VAL A 212 -13.00 3.01 -0.91
CA VAL A 212 -12.63 1.62 -1.22
C VAL A 212 -13.83 0.67 -0.99
N ASP A 213 -14.60 0.88 0.10
CA ASP A 213 -15.79 0.08 0.38
C ASP A 213 -16.88 0.26 -0.69
N ARG A 214 -17.11 1.49 -1.16
CA ARG A 214 -18.05 1.72 -2.25
C ARG A 214 -17.60 1.07 -3.55
N ILE A 215 -16.33 1.20 -3.90
CA ILE A 215 -15.77 0.62 -5.14
C ILE A 215 -15.85 -0.91 -5.10
N GLN A 216 -15.48 -1.55 -3.99
CA GLN A 216 -15.48 -3.02 -3.91
C GLN A 216 -16.90 -3.65 -3.98
N ARG A 217 -17.96 -2.83 -3.86
CA ARG A 217 -19.38 -3.26 -3.92
C ARG A 217 -20.06 -3.02 -5.26
N VAL A 218 -19.38 -2.42 -6.23
CA VAL A 218 -20.00 -2.17 -7.56
C VAL A 218 -20.38 -3.47 -8.24
N GLU A 219 -21.38 -3.42 -9.10
CA GLU A 219 -21.73 -4.54 -9.97
C GLU A 219 -20.59 -4.83 -10.94
N ARG A 220 -20.31 -6.11 -11.17
CA ARG A 220 -19.20 -6.57 -12.00
C ARG A 220 -19.61 -7.74 -12.89
N ASP A 221 -18.84 -7.94 -13.95
CA ASP A 221 -19.00 -9.08 -14.85
C ASP A 221 -18.33 -10.36 -14.29
N ALA A 222 -18.35 -11.43 -15.09
CA ALA A 222 -17.76 -12.73 -14.74
C ALA A 222 -16.22 -12.69 -14.60
N ASN A 223 -15.55 -11.63 -15.09
CA ASN A 223 -14.12 -11.41 -14.96
C ASN A 223 -13.77 -10.44 -13.82
N ASP A 224 -14.70 -10.18 -12.92
CA ASP A 224 -14.60 -9.21 -11.81
C ASP A 224 -14.38 -7.76 -12.28
N ARG A 225 -14.66 -7.44 -13.54
CA ARG A 225 -14.60 -6.07 -14.04
C ARG A 225 -15.90 -5.33 -13.69
N PRO A 226 -15.82 -4.09 -13.12
CA PRO A 226 -16.99 -3.25 -12.92
C PRO A 226 -17.80 -3.06 -14.21
N LEU A 227 -19.13 -3.18 -14.14
CA LEU A 227 -20.03 -2.95 -15.26
C LEU A 227 -20.06 -1.47 -15.66
N GLU A 228 -19.93 -0.57 -14.68
CA GLU A 228 -19.73 0.86 -14.90
C GLU A 228 -18.29 1.21 -14.51
N ASP A 229 -17.63 1.97 -15.39
CA ASP A 229 -16.22 2.33 -15.24
C ASP A 229 -15.98 3.14 -13.95
N VAL A 230 -15.06 2.66 -13.11
CA VAL A 230 -14.53 3.39 -11.96
C VAL A 230 -13.12 3.85 -12.31
N ARG A 231 -12.95 5.16 -12.43
CA ARG A 231 -11.68 5.82 -12.80
C ARG A 231 -11.09 6.51 -11.61
#